data_3c36e1d037d55e9cd7d735c82e18efa9
#
_entry.id   3c36e1d037d55e9cd7d735c82e18efa9
#
_cell.length_a   1.000
_cell.length_b   1.000
_cell.length_c   1.000
_cell.angle_alpha   90.00
_cell.angle_beta   90.00
_cell.angle_gamma   90.00
#
_symmetry.space_group_name_H-M   'P 1'
#
loop_
_entity.id
_entity.type
_entity.pdbx_description
1 polymer ?
#
loop_
_entity_poly.entity_id
_entity_poly.type
_entity_poly.pdbx_seq_one_letter_code
_entity_poly.pdbx_strand_id
1 'polypeptide(L)'
;DENTGQLLEQVDTLYNPAVAGGSASFPRISPDGKYLLYTEAACATFPIWHAEADLKMIRLVDKVEMDTSALNSDDTESYHSWSSDGRWVLFSSRRLDGRYTRLFIAAVDENGRFGKPFLLPQEDPEQNTLRMKSYNIPEFIRGEVKLDKGKVTSLFDIE
;
A
#
# COMPACT_ATOMS: atom_id res chain seq x y z
N ASP A 1 -11.66 -19.31 -9.10
CA ASP A 1 -10.98 -20.15 -10.10
C ASP A 1 -10.44 -19.24 -11.20
N GLU A 2 -9.12 -19.17 -11.34
CA GLU A 2 -8.41 -18.29 -12.29
C GLU A 2 -8.70 -18.64 -13.75
N ASN A 3 -9.00 -19.90 -14.04
CA ASN A 3 -9.18 -20.37 -15.42
C ASN A 3 -10.60 -20.12 -15.92
N THR A 4 -11.57 -20.14 -15.03
CA THR A 4 -12.99 -20.03 -15.40
C THR A 4 -13.62 -18.68 -15.03
N GLY A 5 -12.94 -17.90 -14.19
CA GLY A 5 -13.50 -16.67 -13.61
C GLY A 5 -14.68 -16.90 -12.66
N GLN A 6 -15.00 -18.15 -12.34
CA GLN A 6 -16.11 -18.47 -11.45
C GLN A 6 -15.69 -18.41 -9.99
N LEU A 7 -16.57 -17.91 -9.14
CA LEU A 7 -16.37 -17.97 -7.70
C LEU A 7 -16.51 -19.43 -7.22
N LEU A 8 -15.61 -19.84 -6.34
CA LEU A 8 -15.71 -21.14 -5.67
C LEU A 8 -16.78 -21.05 -4.58
N GLU A 9 -17.46 -22.16 -4.30
CA GLU A 9 -18.41 -22.24 -3.19
C GLU A 9 -17.74 -22.10 -1.83
N GLN A 10 -16.50 -22.54 -1.72
CA GLN A 10 -15.72 -22.43 -0.50
C GLN A 10 -15.03 -21.06 -0.43
N VAL A 11 -15.28 -20.32 0.67
CA VAL A 11 -14.66 -19.05 0.99
C VAL A 11 -13.75 -19.23 2.20
N ASP A 12 -12.49 -18.84 2.07
CA ASP A 12 -11.51 -18.84 3.15
C ASP A 12 -11.45 -17.47 3.84
N THR A 13 -11.50 -17.48 5.18
CA THR A 13 -11.26 -16.26 5.98
C THR A 13 -9.78 -16.14 6.28
N LEU A 14 -9.14 -15.07 5.79
CA LEU A 14 -7.72 -14.77 6.04
C LEU A 14 -7.54 -13.84 7.25
N TYR A 15 -8.48 -12.93 7.47
CA TYR A 15 -8.48 -11.99 8.59
C TYR A 15 -9.87 -11.95 9.23
N ASN A 16 -9.91 -12.11 10.56
CA ASN A 16 -11.15 -12.02 11.31
C ASN A 16 -11.04 -10.91 12.38
N PRO A 17 -11.70 -9.76 12.20
CA PRO A 17 -11.61 -8.63 13.13
C PRO A 17 -12.17 -8.97 14.52
N ALA A 18 -13.11 -9.91 14.64
CA ALA A 18 -13.64 -10.33 15.93
C ALA A 18 -12.57 -11.06 16.79
N VAL A 19 -11.53 -11.60 16.16
CA VAL A 19 -10.41 -12.28 16.83
C VAL A 19 -9.21 -11.35 16.94
N ALA A 20 -8.87 -10.65 15.87
CA ALA A 20 -7.72 -9.74 15.81
C ALA A 20 -7.92 -8.44 16.59
N GLY A 21 -9.18 -7.99 16.75
CA GLY A 21 -9.52 -6.77 17.51
C GLY A 21 -9.31 -5.47 16.76
N GLY A 22 -9.11 -5.53 15.44
CA GLY A 22 -8.88 -4.36 14.58
C GLY A 22 -9.67 -4.42 13.27
N SER A 23 -9.22 -3.69 12.28
CA SER A 23 -9.78 -3.69 10.93
C SER A 23 -8.68 -3.85 9.89
N ALA A 24 -8.99 -4.54 8.78
CA ALA A 24 -8.12 -4.68 7.64
C ALA A 24 -8.66 -3.90 6.44
N SER A 25 -7.77 -3.21 5.73
CA SER A 25 -8.10 -2.38 4.58
C SER A 25 -7.10 -2.59 3.44
N PHE A 26 -7.52 -2.29 2.22
CA PHE A 26 -6.68 -2.29 1.03
C PHE A 26 -5.94 -3.60 0.75
N PRO A 27 -6.62 -4.76 0.75
CA PRO A 27 -5.95 -6.03 0.46
C PRO A 27 -5.40 -6.03 -0.97
N ARG A 28 -4.10 -6.35 -1.12
CA ARG A 28 -3.40 -6.44 -2.40
C ARG A 28 -2.58 -7.73 -2.46
N ILE A 29 -2.91 -8.58 -3.42
CA ILE A 29 -2.16 -9.81 -3.67
C ILE A 29 -0.90 -9.48 -4.47
N SER A 30 0.23 -10.13 -4.12
CA SER A 30 1.46 -10.03 -4.90
C SER A 30 1.26 -10.58 -6.32
N PRO A 31 1.98 -10.08 -7.34
CA PRO A 31 1.79 -10.50 -8.73
C PRO A 31 2.01 -12.00 -8.99
N ASP A 32 2.76 -12.69 -8.14
CA ASP A 32 3.00 -14.13 -8.19
C ASP A 32 1.96 -14.95 -7.40
N GLY A 33 0.97 -14.28 -6.79
CA GLY A 33 -0.11 -14.93 -6.05
C GLY A 33 0.28 -15.52 -4.70
N LYS A 34 1.49 -15.26 -4.18
CA LYS A 34 1.97 -15.92 -2.96
C LYS A 34 1.61 -15.19 -1.68
N TYR A 35 1.48 -13.87 -1.72
CA TYR A 35 1.34 -13.02 -0.55
C TYR A 35 0.12 -12.11 -0.67
N LEU A 36 -0.54 -11.87 0.46
CA LEU A 36 -1.54 -10.83 0.64
C LEU A 36 -0.97 -9.76 1.56
N LEU A 37 -0.81 -8.53 1.05
CA LEU A 37 -0.44 -7.37 1.83
C LEU A 37 -1.71 -6.53 2.10
N TYR A 38 -1.88 -6.06 3.34
CA TYR A 38 -3.02 -5.24 3.74
C TYR A 38 -2.61 -4.25 4.82
N THR A 39 -3.44 -3.24 5.08
CA THR A 39 -3.26 -2.32 6.19
C THR A 39 -4.16 -2.76 7.35
N GLU A 40 -3.59 -2.93 8.54
CA GLU A 40 -4.31 -3.17 9.78
C GLU A 40 -4.33 -1.89 10.62
N ALA A 41 -5.45 -1.58 11.24
CA ALA A 41 -5.61 -0.47 12.17
C ALA A 41 -6.60 -0.85 13.29
N ALA A 42 -6.57 -0.14 14.42
CA ALA A 42 -7.47 -0.38 15.55
C ALA A 42 -8.94 -0.18 15.18
N CYS A 43 -9.24 0.73 14.24
CA CYS A 43 -10.59 0.95 13.75
C CYS A 43 -10.64 1.33 12.26
N ALA A 44 -11.82 1.18 11.65
CA ALA A 44 -12.01 0.82 10.27
C ALA A 44 -11.94 1.89 9.18
N THR A 45 -11.90 3.19 9.45
CA THR A 45 -12.05 4.17 8.36
C THR A 45 -10.83 5.06 8.21
N PHE A 46 -10.32 5.17 6.98
CA PHE A 46 -9.16 5.99 6.66
C PHE A 46 -7.92 5.70 7.53
N PRO A 47 -7.30 4.52 7.41
CA PRO A 47 -6.16 4.12 8.24
C PRO A 47 -4.97 5.09 8.15
N ILE A 48 -4.89 5.90 7.10
CA ILE A 48 -3.87 6.94 6.96
C ILE A 48 -3.93 8.03 8.05
N TRP A 49 -5.02 8.12 8.80
CA TRP A 49 -5.17 9.02 9.94
C TRP A 49 -4.90 8.37 11.29
N HIS A 50 -4.64 7.07 11.30
CA HIS A 50 -4.38 6.27 12.48
C HIS A 50 -2.89 6.00 12.60
N ALA A 51 -2.23 6.58 13.62
CA ALA A 51 -0.79 6.42 13.80
C ALA A 51 -0.37 4.95 13.99
N GLU A 52 -1.27 4.14 14.54
CA GLU A 52 -1.08 2.70 14.76
C GLU A 52 -1.40 1.82 13.53
N ALA A 53 -1.69 2.44 12.38
CA ALA A 53 -1.98 1.68 11.18
C ALA A 53 -0.70 1.14 10.54
N ASP A 54 -0.58 -0.17 10.50
CA ASP A 54 0.57 -0.93 10.02
C ASP A 54 0.27 -1.72 8.75
N LEU A 55 1.29 -1.94 7.94
CA LEU A 55 1.25 -2.94 6.87
C LEU A 55 1.47 -4.33 7.46
N LYS A 56 0.60 -5.26 7.07
CA LYS A 56 0.63 -6.66 7.45
C LYS A 56 0.62 -7.55 6.22
N MET A 57 1.31 -8.68 6.29
CA MET A 57 1.38 -9.60 5.16
C MET A 57 1.10 -11.03 5.58
N ILE A 58 0.30 -11.73 4.78
CA ILE A 58 -0.01 -13.15 4.95
C ILE A 58 0.54 -13.92 3.75
N ARG A 59 1.26 -15.00 4.00
CA ARG A 59 1.61 -15.97 2.97
C ARG A 59 0.42 -16.88 2.70
N LEU A 60 -0.07 -16.89 1.46
CA LEU A 60 -1.37 -17.50 1.12
C LEU A 60 -1.38 -19.02 1.18
N VAL A 61 -0.26 -19.68 0.89
CA VAL A 61 -0.17 -21.14 0.82
C VAL A 61 -0.43 -21.84 2.17
N ASP A 62 -0.03 -21.22 3.26
CA ASP A 62 -0.12 -21.77 4.62
C ASP A 62 -0.81 -20.82 5.61
N LYS A 63 -1.24 -19.65 5.13
CA LYS A 63 -1.93 -18.59 5.90
C LYS A 63 -1.10 -18.07 7.09
N VAL A 64 0.23 -18.08 6.96
CA VAL A 64 1.15 -17.62 8.00
C VAL A 64 1.40 -16.12 7.84
N GLU A 65 1.28 -15.38 8.94
CA GLU A 65 1.67 -13.97 8.99
C GLU A 65 3.19 -13.84 8.86
N MET A 66 3.61 -12.95 7.96
CA MET A 66 5.01 -12.67 7.66
C MET A 66 5.48 -11.45 8.45
N ASP A 67 6.77 -11.40 8.73
CA ASP A 67 7.37 -10.24 9.39
C ASP A 67 7.38 -9.01 8.46
N THR A 68 6.66 -7.97 8.87
CA THR A 68 6.58 -6.67 8.19
C THR A 68 7.20 -5.54 9.00
N SER A 69 7.90 -5.84 10.09
CA SER A 69 8.50 -4.83 11.00
C SER A 69 9.44 -3.87 10.29
N ALA A 70 10.09 -4.30 9.22
CA ALA A 70 10.94 -3.43 8.41
C ALA A 70 10.17 -2.34 7.67
N LEU A 71 8.89 -2.56 7.35
CA LEU A 71 8.04 -1.58 6.65
C LEU A 71 7.48 -0.53 7.59
N ASN A 72 7.14 -0.93 8.81
CA ASN A 72 6.35 -0.14 9.75
C ASN A 72 7.21 0.83 10.57
N SER A 73 6.59 1.85 11.12
CA SER A 73 7.22 2.90 11.94
C SER A 73 6.32 3.27 13.12
N ASP A 74 6.64 4.34 13.84
CA ASP A 74 5.81 4.86 14.94
C ASP A 74 4.61 5.71 14.43
N ASP A 75 4.41 5.80 13.12
CA ASP A 75 3.28 6.50 12.51
C ASP A 75 2.71 5.64 11.37
N THR A 76 1.60 6.05 10.78
CA THR A 76 0.82 5.25 9.83
C THR A 76 1.59 4.81 8.59
N GLU A 77 1.32 3.57 8.17
CA GLU A 77 1.63 3.01 6.86
C GLU A 77 0.36 2.51 6.18
N SER A 78 0.10 2.99 4.97
CA SER A 78 -1.12 2.61 4.24
C SER A 78 -0.98 2.78 2.73
N TYR A 79 -2.06 2.49 1.99
CA TYR A 79 -2.17 2.71 0.54
C TYR A 79 -1.00 2.11 -0.25
N HIS A 80 -0.74 0.84 -0.04
CA HIS A 80 0.36 0.14 -0.69
C HIS A 80 -0.01 -0.41 -2.06
N SER A 81 0.99 -0.57 -2.92
CA SER A 81 0.90 -1.27 -4.19
C SER A 81 2.17 -2.07 -4.49
N TRP A 82 2.00 -3.18 -5.21
CA TRP A 82 3.10 -4.01 -5.69
C TRP A 82 3.59 -3.56 -7.06
N SER A 83 4.89 -3.60 -7.29
CA SER A 83 5.42 -3.57 -8.64
C SER A 83 5.02 -4.83 -9.41
N SER A 84 4.91 -4.75 -10.73
CA SER A 84 4.44 -5.87 -11.56
C SER A 84 5.37 -7.10 -11.55
N ASP A 85 6.62 -6.94 -11.13
CA ASP A 85 7.59 -8.03 -10.95
C ASP A 85 7.62 -8.57 -9.51
N GLY A 86 6.81 -8.02 -8.60
CA GLY A 86 6.74 -8.41 -7.20
C GLY A 86 7.97 -8.07 -6.35
N ARG A 87 8.92 -7.32 -6.89
CA ARG A 87 10.19 -7.01 -6.20
C ARG A 87 10.17 -5.74 -5.37
N TRP A 88 9.13 -4.94 -5.53
CA TRP A 88 8.99 -3.67 -4.85
C TRP A 88 7.58 -3.48 -4.31
N VAL A 89 7.52 -2.85 -3.15
CA VAL A 89 6.27 -2.33 -2.57
C VAL A 89 6.41 -0.83 -2.39
N LEU A 90 5.44 -0.09 -2.89
CA LEU A 90 5.32 1.35 -2.75
C LEU A 90 4.15 1.62 -1.79
N PHE A 91 4.31 2.53 -0.83
CA PHE A 91 3.28 2.84 0.15
C PHE A 91 3.38 4.27 0.66
N SER A 92 2.30 4.74 1.27
CA SER A 92 2.21 6.06 1.90
C SER A 92 2.49 5.96 3.39
N SER A 93 3.32 6.86 3.93
CA SER A 93 3.64 6.92 5.35
C SER A 93 3.77 8.36 5.83
N ARG A 94 3.44 8.61 7.10
CA ARG A 94 3.62 9.90 7.77
C ARG A 94 4.85 9.97 8.66
N ARG A 95 5.71 8.95 8.65
CA ARG A 95 6.90 8.78 9.51
C ARG A 95 7.89 9.94 9.53
N LEU A 96 7.84 10.86 8.56
CA LEU A 96 8.77 11.99 8.52
C LEU A 96 8.38 13.13 9.47
N ASP A 97 7.10 13.49 9.49
CA ASP A 97 6.64 14.69 10.21
C ASP A 97 5.31 14.51 10.95
N GLY A 98 4.71 13.32 10.89
CA GLY A 98 3.42 13.01 11.50
C GLY A 98 2.21 13.77 10.91
N ARG A 99 2.41 14.49 9.80
CA ARG A 99 1.38 15.36 9.20
C ARG A 99 1.06 15.03 7.76
N TYR A 100 2.10 14.98 6.92
CA TYR A 100 1.94 14.78 5.50
C TYR A 100 2.41 13.38 5.09
N THR A 101 1.58 12.71 4.30
CA THR A 101 1.99 11.43 3.74
C THR A 101 3.04 11.64 2.65
N ARG A 102 4.08 10.81 2.72
CA ARG A 102 5.13 10.71 1.72
C ARG A 102 5.18 9.29 1.19
N LEU A 103 5.67 9.15 -0.02
CA LEU A 103 5.80 7.85 -0.67
C LEU A 103 7.11 7.19 -0.26
N PHE A 104 7.01 5.98 0.26
CA PHE A 104 8.14 5.12 0.58
C PHE A 104 8.12 3.88 -0.28
N ILE A 105 9.30 3.41 -0.64
CA ILE A 105 9.48 2.20 -1.43
C ILE A 105 10.41 1.24 -0.70
N ALA A 106 10.07 -0.05 -0.71
CA ALA A 106 10.88 -1.12 -0.13
C ALA A 106 11.07 -2.25 -1.15
N ALA A 107 12.27 -2.82 -1.16
CA ALA A 107 12.53 -4.03 -1.92
C ALA A 107 11.92 -5.24 -1.21
N VAL A 108 11.53 -6.25 -2.00
CA VAL A 108 11.03 -7.53 -1.53
C VAL A 108 11.89 -8.65 -2.12
N ASP A 109 12.39 -9.54 -1.28
CA ASP A 109 13.18 -10.69 -1.72
C ASP A 109 12.27 -11.87 -2.15
N GLU A 110 12.88 -12.94 -2.68
CA GLU A 110 12.20 -14.15 -3.16
C GLU A 110 11.43 -14.90 -2.06
N ASN A 111 11.74 -14.64 -0.78
CA ASN A 111 11.11 -15.24 0.38
C ASN A 111 10.04 -14.33 1.01
N GLY A 112 9.73 -13.19 0.38
CA GLY A 112 8.77 -12.20 0.88
C GLY A 112 9.31 -11.34 2.03
N ARG A 113 10.64 -11.24 2.21
CA ARG A 113 11.23 -10.38 3.22
C ARG A 113 11.44 -8.97 2.67
N PHE A 114 11.14 -8.00 3.50
CA PHE A 114 11.28 -6.59 3.13
C PHE A 114 12.64 -6.04 3.48
N GLY A 115 13.23 -5.30 2.54
CA GLY A 115 14.36 -4.43 2.79
C GLY A 115 13.91 -3.16 3.52
N LYS A 116 14.89 -2.37 4.01
CA LYS A 116 14.61 -1.08 4.66
C LYS A 116 13.94 -0.12 3.67
N PRO A 117 12.77 0.44 4.01
CA PRO A 117 12.11 1.44 3.17
C PRO A 117 12.93 2.71 3.06
N PHE A 118 12.85 3.34 1.92
CA PHE A 118 13.40 4.67 1.70
C PHE A 118 12.39 5.57 1.01
N LEU A 119 12.52 6.87 1.25
CA LEU A 119 11.68 7.88 0.64
C LEU A 119 11.82 7.81 -0.88
N LEU A 120 10.70 7.75 -1.61
CA LEU A 120 10.73 7.69 -3.06
C LEU A 120 11.50 8.90 -3.62
N PRO A 121 12.60 8.69 -4.38
CA PRO A 121 13.41 9.77 -4.90
C PRO A 121 12.58 10.73 -5.77
N GLN A 122 12.85 12.02 -5.62
CA GLN A 122 12.31 13.09 -6.43
C GLN A 122 13.47 13.79 -7.13
N GLU A 123 13.18 14.47 -8.23
CA GLU A 123 14.18 15.28 -8.95
C GLU A 123 14.83 16.33 -8.01
N ASP A 124 14.02 16.93 -7.16
CA ASP A 124 14.46 17.81 -6.08
C ASP A 124 14.11 17.16 -4.72
N PRO A 125 15.08 16.58 -4.00
CA PRO A 125 14.84 15.92 -2.72
C PRO A 125 14.28 16.83 -1.64
N GLU A 126 14.61 18.13 -1.64
CA GLU A 126 14.13 19.09 -0.65
C GLU A 126 12.61 19.30 -0.77
N GLN A 127 12.05 19.13 -1.95
CA GLN A 127 10.60 19.24 -2.15
C GLN A 127 9.81 18.25 -1.30
N ASN A 128 10.37 17.09 -0.95
CA ASN A 128 9.70 16.15 -0.07
C ASN A 128 9.47 16.70 1.34
N THR A 129 10.34 17.56 1.82
CA THR A 129 10.24 18.19 3.15
C THR A 129 9.47 19.50 3.12
N LEU A 130 9.58 20.27 2.04
CA LEU A 130 8.97 21.60 1.92
C LEU A 130 7.51 21.57 1.46
N ARG A 131 7.08 20.52 0.74
CA ARG A 131 5.70 20.44 0.26
C ARG A 131 4.70 20.17 1.38
N MET A 132 3.80 21.09 1.58
CA MET A 132 2.60 20.93 2.41
C MET A 132 1.49 20.19 1.65
N LYS A 133 1.81 19.01 1.10
CA LYS A 133 0.89 18.15 0.35
C LYS A 133 1.10 16.70 0.74
N SER A 134 0.00 15.97 0.85
CA SER A 134 0.00 14.51 1.06
C SER A 134 -0.09 13.78 -0.28
N TYR A 135 0.58 12.64 -0.36
CA TYR A 135 0.49 11.70 -1.49
C TYR A 135 -0.18 10.43 -0.98
N ASN A 136 -1.36 10.15 -1.51
CA ASN A 136 -2.12 8.96 -1.15
C ASN A 136 -2.32 8.06 -2.37
N ILE A 137 -2.51 6.78 -2.12
CA ILE A 137 -2.85 5.76 -3.12
C ILE A 137 -1.83 5.74 -4.27
N PRO A 138 -0.55 5.48 -4.00
CA PRO A 138 0.45 5.35 -5.04
C PRO A 138 0.21 4.09 -5.87
N GLU A 139 0.38 4.18 -7.18
CA GLU A 139 0.26 3.05 -8.08
C GLU A 139 1.46 3.00 -9.02
N PHE A 140 1.98 1.79 -9.28
CA PHE A 140 2.96 1.59 -10.35
C PHE A 140 2.24 1.61 -11.70
N ILE A 141 2.84 2.32 -12.66
CA ILE A 141 2.33 2.38 -14.04
C ILE A 141 3.39 1.89 -15.02
N ARG A 142 2.94 1.44 -16.18
CA ARG A 142 3.82 1.11 -17.30
C ARG A 142 3.75 2.21 -18.34
N GLY A 143 4.92 2.78 -18.69
CA GLY A 143 5.04 3.83 -19.69
C GLY A 143 4.74 5.24 -19.15
N GLU A 144 4.70 6.20 -20.05
CA GLU A 144 4.51 7.61 -19.74
C GLU A 144 3.03 7.94 -19.53
N VAL A 145 2.73 8.72 -18.50
CA VAL A 145 1.39 9.30 -18.32
C VAL A 145 1.23 10.49 -19.26
N LYS A 146 0.43 10.31 -20.30
CA LYS A 146 0.06 11.40 -21.21
C LYS A 146 -1.19 12.10 -20.67
N LEU A 147 -1.00 13.19 -19.94
CA LEU A 147 -2.09 14.04 -19.47
C LEU A 147 -2.37 15.15 -20.50
N ASP A 148 -3.56 15.13 -21.05
CA ASP A 148 -4.11 16.28 -21.76
C ASP A 148 -4.65 17.29 -20.73
N LYS A 149 -3.82 18.27 -20.39
CA LYS A 149 -4.17 19.29 -19.38
C LYS A 149 -5.45 20.05 -19.75
N GLY A 150 -5.72 20.28 -21.03
CA GLY A 150 -6.93 20.96 -21.49
C GLY A 150 -8.20 20.16 -21.20
N LYS A 151 -8.16 18.83 -21.42
CA LYS A 151 -9.29 17.95 -21.07
C LYS A 151 -9.52 17.85 -19.57
N VAL A 152 -8.45 17.82 -18.76
CA VAL A 152 -8.59 17.78 -17.31
C VAL A 152 -9.21 19.07 -16.81
N THR A 153 -8.77 20.22 -17.29
CA THR A 153 -9.33 21.54 -16.88
C THR A 153 -10.80 21.65 -17.27
N SER A 154 -11.19 21.22 -18.47
CA SER A 154 -12.59 21.30 -18.92
C SER A 154 -13.57 20.41 -18.13
N LEU A 155 -13.10 19.44 -17.39
CA LEU A 155 -13.94 18.63 -16.48
C LEU A 155 -14.36 19.38 -15.21
N PHE A 156 -13.68 20.47 -14.88
CA PHE A 156 -13.93 21.29 -13.71
C PHE A 156 -14.56 22.66 -14.06
N ASP A 157 -14.71 22.99 -15.34
CA ASP A 157 -15.49 24.15 -15.78
C ASP A 157 -16.98 23.79 -15.67
N ILE A 158 -17.48 23.85 -14.41
CA ILE A 158 -18.93 23.78 -14.14
C ILE A 158 -19.45 25.19 -14.29
N GLU A 159 -20.35 25.41 -15.28
CA GLU A 159 -21.12 26.63 -15.40
C GLU A 159 -22.02 26.88 -14.19
#